data_f2798daf8b824c2ffe3e52c6b1413feb
#
_entry.id   f2798daf8b824c2ffe3e52c6b1413feb
#
_cell.length_a   1.000
_cell.length_b   1.000
_cell.length_c   1.000
_cell.angle_alpha   90.00
_cell.angle_beta   90.00
_cell.angle_gamma   90.00
#
_symmetry.space_group_name_H-M   'P 1'
#
loop_
_entity.id
_entity.type
_entity.pdbx_description
1 polymer ?
#
loop_
_entity_poly.entity_id
_entity_poly.type
_entity_poly.pdbx_seq_one_letter_code
_entity_poly.pdbx_strand_id
1 'polypeptide(L)'
;MQRVHVSGKKPIGIIVAVICVGAAILFGVHVSHEDSTHPSSDSGSIDAEMVHVASTIGGRLKELRVVVNQHVHKGDVLYQLDPEPYELIVRQAQANLDLANAEVENQTRLLSIKTSNAATADDQVVRARTNRDLAARTVERLKPLAGQSYIPWQQYDQARVALHDAEVSLSQSKNQSEAATTAIGDLKSSLAARDASQAALDHAKYELRQTMVTAPADGYVTSLRVKAGEVLAPSQVLFTLIADDEWYATANIREINLSSVQIGDCVTVHSMIDRNSPLRGHVESIGWGVLSVDSAGIARSLPIVPRQMDWVHVAQRFPVRIKLERANPLLLRLGATATVEIRHGAACP
;
A
#
# COMPACT_ATOMS: atom_id res chain seq x y z
N MET A 1 -57.43 -33.37 -80.56
CA MET A 1 -57.96 -32.94 -79.19
C MET A 1 -57.46 -33.99 -78.18
N GLN A 2 -56.34 -33.63 -77.49
CA GLN A 2 -55.79 -34.51 -76.47
C GLN A 2 -56.06 -33.89 -75.11
N ARG A 3 -56.86 -34.58 -74.30
CA ARG A 3 -57.15 -34.12 -72.92
C ARG A 3 -56.00 -34.55 -71.99
N VAL A 4 -55.31 -33.60 -71.38
CA VAL A 4 -54.31 -33.86 -70.35
C VAL A 4 -55.03 -34.14 -69.04
N HIS A 5 -54.75 -35.36 -68.53
CA HIS A 5 -55.27 -35.84 -67.26
C HIS A 5 -54.37 -35.29 -66.14
N VAL A 6 -54.88 -34.32 -65.35
CA VAL A 6 -54.17 -33.77 -64.17
C VAL A 6 -54.49 -34.72 -62.99
N SER A 7 -53.46 -35.48 -62.59
CA SER A 7 -53.46 -36.43 -61.47
C SER A 7 -53.58 -35.71 -60.11
N GLY A 8 -54.57 -36.11 -59.31
CA GLY A 8 -54.99 -35.53 -58.00
C GLY A 8 -54.08 -35.84 -56.80
N LYS A 9 -52.79 -35.57 -56.87
CA LYS A 9 -51.82 -35.80 -55.74
C LYS A 9 -51.38 -34.53 -55.01
N LYS A 10 -52.07 -33.39 -55.22
CA LYS A 10 -51.66 -32.09 -54.63
C LYS A 10 -51.96 -31.89 -53.14
N PRO A 11 -52.99 -32.51 -52.45
CA PRO A 11 -53.24 -32.19 -51.06
C PRO A 11 -52.23 -32.79 -50.07
N ILE A 12 -51.65 -33.96 -50.38
CA ILE A 12 -50.70 -34.62 -49.47
C ILE A 12 -49.36 -33.85 -49.40
N GLY A 13 -48.88 -33.31 -50.50
CA GLY A 13 -47.67 -32.48 -50.52
C GLY A 13 -47.77 -31.19 -49.72
N ILE A 14 -48.95 -30.56 -49.74
CA ILE A 14 -49.23 -29.35 -48.97
C ILE A 14 -49.30 -29.65 -47.45
N ILE A 15 -49.93 -30.77 -47.08
CA ILE A 15 -49.98 -31.22 -45.68
C ILE A 15 -48.58 -31.51 -45.12
N VAL A 16 -47.76 -32.22 -45.87
CA VAL A 16 -46.36 -32.49 -45.47
C VAL A 16 -45.53 -31.19 -45.35
N ALA A 17 -45.69 -30.28 -46.31
CA ALA A 17 -45.02 -28.98 -46.26
C ALA A 17 -45.43 -28.16 -45.00
N VAL A 18 -46.73 -28.13 -44.66
CA VAL A 18 -47.22 -27.45 -43.45
C VAL A 18 -46.69 -28.09 -42.16
N ILE A 19 -46.64 -29.41 -42.11
CA ILE A 19 -46.04 -30.15 -40.97
C ILE A 19 -44.56 -29.83 -40.83
N CYS A 20 -43.77 -29.84 -41.92
CA CYS A 20 -42.37 -29.51 -41.89
C CYS A 20 -42.12 -28.05 -41.47
N VAL A 21 -42.89 -27.10 -41.95
CA VAL A 21 -42.79 -25.72 -41.54
C VAL A 21 -43.18 -25.53 -40.05
N GLY A 22 -44.27 -26.21 -39.63
CA GLY A 22 -44.67 -26.20 -38.18
C GLY A 22 -43.60 -26.81 -37.29
N ALA A 23 -42.99 -27.95 -37.70
CA ALA A 23 -41.89 -28.55 -36.95
C ALA A 23 -40.63 -27.66 -36.94
N ALA A 24 -40.31 -26.98 -38.02
CA ALA A 24 -39.17 -26.03 -38.09
C ALA A 24 -39.42 -24.80 -37.20
N ILE A 25 -40.63 -24.28 -37.15
CA ILE A 25 -41.00 -23.17 -36.26
C ILE A 25 -40.92 -23.62 -34.80
N LEU A 26 -41.49 -24.77 -34.43
CA LEU A 26 -41.41 -25.33 -33.07
C LEU A 26 -39.95 -25.58 -32.64
N PHE A 27 -39.13 -26.14 -33.54
CA PHE A 27 -37.73 -26.36 -33.29
C PHE A 27 -36.98 -25.03 -33.12
N GLY A 28 -37.24 -24.06 -33.96
CA GLY A 28 -36.66 -22.71 -33.85
C GLY A 28 -37.03 -22.01 -32.53
N VAL A 29 -38.29 -22.09 -32.10
CA VAL A 29 -38.74 -21.58 -30.82
C VAL A 29 -38.10 -22.30 -29.64
N HIS A 30 -37.98 -23.64 -29.75
CA HIS A 30 -37.35 -24.44 -28.68
C HIS A 30 -35.84 -24.07 -28.52
N VAL A 31 -35.11 -23.98 -29.61
CA VAL A 31 -33.66 -23.59 -29.60
C VAL A 31 -33.52 -22.16 -29.10
N SER A 32 -34.37 -21.24 -29.51
CA SER A 32 -34.34 -19.85 -29.04
C SER A 32 -34.68 -19.74 -27.54
N HIS A 33 -35.51 -20.61 -27.03
CA HIS A 33 -35.88 -20.62 -25.60
C HIS A 33 -34.76 -21.22 -24.75
N GLU A 34 -34.06 -22.27 -25.22
CA GLU A 34 -32.89 -22.83 -24.55
C GLU A 34 -31.73 -21.82 -24.49
N ASP A 35 -31.46 -21.10 -25.57
CA ASP A 35 -30.38 -20.09 -25.64
C ASP A 35 -30.63 -18.89 -24.72
N SER A 36 -31.92 -18.61 -24.38
CA SER A 36 -32.31 -17.54 -23.46
C SER A 36 -32.31 -17.97 -21.99
N THR A 37 -32.51 -19.25 -21.68
CA THR A 37 -32.56 -19.79 -20.31
C THR A 37 -31.17 -20.32 -19.85
N HIS A 38 -30.31 -20.71 -20.80
CA HIS A 38 -28.96 -21.22 -20.54
C HIS A 38 -27.95 -20.46 -21.40
N PRO A 39 -27.64 -19.20 -21.07
CA PRO A 39 -26.66 -18.44 -21.81
C PRO A 39 -25.29 -19.14 -21.74
N SER A 40 -24.77 -19.47 -22.91
CA SER A 40 -23.48 -20.15 -23.03
C SER A 40 -22.46 -19.28 -23.77
N SER A 41 -21.19 -19.51 -23.49
CA SER A 41 -20.08 -18.86 -24.18
C SER A 41 -18.99 -19.87 -24.52
N ASP A 42 -18.63 -19.92 -25.80
CA ASP A 42 -17.50 -20.72 -26.29
C ASP A 42 -16.15 -19.96 -26.19
N SER A 43 -16.21 -18.68 -25.85
CA SER A 43 -15.03 -17.80 -25.75
C SER A 43 -14.75 -17.43 -24.29
N GLY A 44 -14.58 -18.44 -23.43
CA GLY A 44 -14.15 -18.27 -22.05
C GLY A 44 -12.66 -18.55 -21.89
N SER A 45 -12.04 -17.97 -20.87
CA SER A 45 -10.68 -18.27 -20.42
C SER A 45 -10.66 -18.58 -18.93
N ILE A 46 -9.72 -19.44 -18.53
CA ILE A 46 -9.41 -19.66 -17.11
C ILE A 46 -8.36 -18.63 -16.72
N ASP A 47 -8.62 -17.89 -15.65
CA ASP A 47 -7.79 -16.82 -15.12
C ASP A 47 -7.47 -17.05 -13.65
N ALA A 48 -6.39 -16.46 -13.18
CA ALA A 48 -5.98 -16.43 -11.77
C ALA A 48 -5.38 -15.06 -11.43
N GLU A 49 -5.28 -14.76 -10.16
CA GLU A 49 -4.58 -13.55 -9.75
C GLU A 49 -3.08 -13.67 -10.02
N MET A 50 -2.50 -12.58 -10.50
CA MET A 50 -1.08 -12.50 -10.83
C MET A 50 -0.39 -11.46 -9.98
N VAL A 51 0.70 -11.84 -9.34
CA VAL A 51 1.58 -10.92 -8.62
C VAL A 51 2.88 -10.77 -9.38
N HIS A 52 3.16 -9.56 -9.83
CA HIS A 52 4.44 -9.24 -10.45
C HIS A 52 5.51 -9.04 -9.38
N VAL A 53 6.44 -10.00 -9.28
CA VAL A 53 7.53 -9.93 -8.32
C VAL A 53 8.62 -9.04 -8.89
N ALA A 54 8.77 -7.86 -8.26
CA ALA A 54 9.76 -6.86 -8.62
C ALA A 54 10.73 -6.61 -7.46
N SER A 55 11.94 -6.16 -7.78
CA SER A 55 12.87 -5.72 -6.75
C SER A 55 12.52 -4.31 -6.29
N THR A 56 12.34 -4.12 -4.98
CA THR A 56 12.10 -2.79 -4.40
C THR A 56 13.36 -1.92 -4.43
N ILE A 57 14.54 -2.54 -4.32
CA ILE A 57 15.85 -1.89 -4.29
C ILE A 57 16.72 -2.41 -5.44
N GLY A 58 17.72 -1.64 -5.86
CA GLY A 58 18.70 -2.08 -6.86
C GLY A 58 19.77 -2.97 -6.27
N GLY A 59 20.44 -3.75 -7.11
CA GLY A 59 21.58 -4.55 -6.65
C GLY A 59 21.89 -5.74 -7.54
N ARG A 60 23.02 -6.40 -7.25
CA ARG A 60 23.39 -7.63 -7.95
C ARG A 60 22.61 -8.80 -7.39
N LEU A 61 21.99 -9.60 -8.26
CA LEU A 61 21.32 -10.85 -7.89
C LEU A 61 22.39 -11.89 -7.47
N LYS A 62 22.48 -12.15 -6.17
CA LYS A 62 23.45 -13.10 -5.61
C LYS A 62 22.99 -14.53 -5.82
N GLU A 63 21.74 -14.80 -5.48
CA GLU A 63 21.15 -16.14 -5.53
C GLU A 63 19.71 -16.08 -6.00
N LEU A 64 19.34 -17.03 -6.86
CA LEU A 64 17.97 -17.24 -7.32
C LEU A 64 17.58 -18.66 -6.88
N ARG A 65 16.55 -18.78 -6.03
CA ARG A 65 16.15 -20.05 -5.39
C ARG A 65 14.94 -20.69 -6.01
N VAL A 66 14.44 -20.12 -7.09
CA VAL A 66 13.25 -20.62 -7.79
C VAL A 66 13.56 -20.89 -9.25
N VAL A 67 12.81 -21.83 -9.83
CA VAL A 67 12.84 -22.16 -11.25
C VAL A 67 11.46 -21.96 -11.88
N VAL A 68 11.42 -21.86 -13.21
CA VAL A 68 10.16 -21.70 -13.96
C VAL A 68 9.23 -22.89 -13.68
N ASN A 69 7.94 -22.59 -13.48
CA ASN A 69 6.86 -23.55 -13.16
C ASN A 69 7.00 -24.25 -11.80
N GLN A 70 7.89 -23.77 -10.92
CA GLN A 70 7.95 -24.26 -9.54
C GLN A 70 6.77 -23.71 -8.75
N HIS A 71 6.16 -24.55 -7.92
CA HIS A 71 5.24 -24.13 -6.89
C HIS A 71 6.03 -23.60 -5.69
N VAL A 72 5.61 -22.47 -5.14
CA VAL A 72 6.18 -21.83 -3.95
C VAL A 72 5.09 -21.54 -2.96
N HIS A 73 5.44 -21.55 -1.66
CA HIS A 73 4.54 -21.18 -0.58
C HIS A 73 4.82 -19.75 -0.10
N LYS A 74 3.81 -19.12 0.43
CA LYS A 74 3.94 -17.79 1.04
C LYS A 74 5.05 -17.78 2.09
N GLY A 75 5.99 -16.85 1.92
CA GLY A 75 7.17 -16.71 2.80
C GLY A 75 8.42 -17.44 2.29
N ASP A 76 8.31 -18.30 1.27
CA ASP A 76 9.48 -18.94 0.67
C ASP A 76 10.41 -17.89 0.06
N VAL A 77 11.73 -18.05 0.25
CA VAL A 77 12.71 -17.14 -0.32
C VAL A 77 12.82 -17.36 -1.81
N LEU A 78 12.47 -16.35 -2.58
CA LEU A 78 12.49 -16.39 -4.04
C LEU A 78 13.87 -16.08 -4.61
N TYR A 79 14.48 -15.02 -4.12
CA TYR A 79 15.82 -14.62 -4.51
C TYR A 79 16.47 -13.74 -3.45
N GLN A 80 17.78 -13.59 -3.54
CA GLN A 80 18.57 -12.75 -2.67
C GLN A 80 19.48 -11.85 -3.51
N LEU A 81 19.44 -10.55 -3.25
CA LEU A 81 20.43 -9.59 -3.72
C LEU A 81 21.70 -9.66 -2.87
N ASP A 82 22.78 -9.12 -3.37
CA ASP A 82 24.01 -8.98 -2.60
C ASP A 82 23.78 -8.05 -1.40
N PRO A 83 23.83 -8.55 -0.15
CA PRO A 83 23.57 -7.75 1.03
C PRO A 83 24.73 -6.86 1.45
N GLU A 84 25.97 -7.13 0.98
CA GLU A 84 27.19 -6.50 1.48
C GLU A 84 27.15 -4.95 1.39
N PRO A 85 26.73 -4.33 0.27
CA PRO A 85 26.60 -2.87 0.21
C PRO A 85 25.63 -2.32 1.25
N TYR A 86 24.52 -3.00 1.47
CA TYR A 86 23.48 -2.61 2.43
C TYR A 86 23.92 -2.80 3.88
N GLU A 87 24.68 -3.87 4.18
CA GLU A 87 25.30 -4.06 5.49
C GLU A 87 26.31 -2.94 5.82
N LEU A 88 27.04 -2.45 4.84
CA LEU A 88 27.94 -1.30 5.00
C LEU A 88 27.14 -0.04 5.33
N ILE A 89 26.02 0.21 4.66
CA ILE A 89 25.13 1.36 4.93
C ILE A 89 24.55 1.27 6.35
N VAL A 90 24.11 0.10 6.79
CA VAL A 90 23.63 -0.12 8.15
C VAL A 90 24.72 0.17 9.18
N ARG A 91 25.94 -0.31 8.97
CA ARG A 91 27.07 -0.02 9.86
C ARG A 91 27.41 1.47 9.94
N GLN A 92 27.37 2.17 8.80
CA GLN A 92 27.57 3.63 8.76
C GLN A 92 26.47 4.37 9.52
N ALA A 93 25.20 4.00 9.31
CA ALA A 93 24.07 4.62 10.01
C ALA A 93 24.11 4.33 11.52
N GLN A 94 24.55 3.13 11.94
CA GLN A 94 24.75 2.80 13.35
C GLN A 94 25.82 3.68 13.99
N ALA A 95 26.97 3.86 13.32
CA ALA A 95 28.04 4.72 13.82
C ALA A 95 27.60 6.18 13.97
N ASN A 96 26.78 6.68 13.03
CA ASN A 96 26.21 8.03 13.12
C ASN A 96 25.24 8.17 14.32
N LEU A 97 24.44 7.15 14.60
CA LEU A 97 23.58 7.13 15.78
C LEU A 97 24.39 7.12 17.07
N ASP A 98 25.47 6.32 17.12
CA ASP A 98 26.34 6.26 18.29
C ASP A 98 27.00 7.60 18.56
N LEU A 99 27.41 8.32 17.52
CA LEU A 99 27.93 9.69 17.61
C LEU A 99 26.86 10.65 18.15
N ALA A 100 25.64 10.58 17.63
CA ALA A 100 24.51 11.43 18.09
C ALA A 100 24.16 11.15 19.56
N ASN A 101 24.20 9.90 19.99
CA ASN A 101 24.00 9.50 21.40
C ASN A 101 25.09 10.10 22.31
N ALA A 102 26.36 10.03 21.90
CA ALA A 102 27.47 10.61 22.63
C ALA A 102 27.32 12.13 22.76
N GLU A 103 26.82 12.82 21.75
CA GLU A 103 26.54 14.27 21.80
C GLU A 103 25.41 14.61 22.77
N VAL A 104 24.30 13.82 22.79
CA VAL A 104 23.24 13.97 23.79
C VAL A 104 23.78 13.82 25.21
N GLU A 105 24.62 12.83 25.43
CA GLU A 105 25.27 12.61 26.74
C GLU A 105 26.17 13.78 27.13
N ASN A 106 26.96 14.29 26.19
CA ASN A 106 27.82 15.44 26.38
C ASN A 106 27.01 16.69 26.74
N GLN A 107 25.95 16.99 25.99
CA GLN A 107 25.05 18.11 26.28
C GLN A 107 24.32 17.96 27.63
N THR A 108 23.97 16.75 28.01
CA THR A 108 23.38 16.46 29.32
C THR A 108 24.36 16.78 30.46
N ARG A 109 25.64 16.43 30.32
CA ARG A 109 26.66 16.81 31.30
C ARG A 109 26.86 18.33 31.38
N LEU A 110 26.93 19.00 30.22
CA LEU A 110 27.06 20.47 30.17
C LEU A 110 25.85 21.16 30.81
N LEU A 111 24.66 20.66 30.57
CA LEU A 111 23.43 21.17 31.17
C LEU A 111 23.45 21.04 32.71
N SER A 112 23.89 19.90 33.22
CA SER A 112 24.05 19.66 34.65
C SER A 112 25.03 20.62 35.28
N ILE A 113 26.18 20.91 34.65
CA ILE A 113 27.19 21.89 35.12
C ILE A 113 26.57 23.31 35.16
N LYS A 114 25.87 23.69 34.08
CA LYS A 114 25.24 25.03 34.01
C LYS A 114 24.15 25.21 35.08
N THR A 115 23.34 24.19 35.32
CA THR A 115 22.32 24.16 36.35
C THR A 115 22.94 24.31 37.76
N SER A 116 24.04 23.59 38.01
CA SER A 116 24.77 23.71 39.28
C SER A 116 25.38 25.13 39.47
N ASN A 117 25.90 25.72 38.40
CA ASN A 117 26.43 27.08 38.41
C ASN A 117 25.32 28.11 38.70
N ALA A 118 24.13 27.96 38.09
CA ALA A 118 22.96 28.81 38.35
C ALA A 118 22.51 28.71 39.83
N ALA A 119 22.44 27.49 40.38
CA ALA A 119 22.12 27.30 41.78
C ALA A 119 23.13 27.98 42.71
N THR A 120 24.43 27.90 42.38
CA THR A 120 25.49 28.61 43.14
C THR A 120 25.33 30.12 43.06
N ALA A 121 24.95 30.66 41.90
CA ALA A 121 24.69 32.09 41.73
C ALA A 121 23.45 32.54 42.55
N ASP A 122 22.39 31.73 42.60
CA ASP A 122 21.23 31.96 43.44
C ASP A 122 21.56 32.01 44.93
N ASP A 123 22.41 31.10 45.43
CA ASP A 123 22.94 31.12 46.79
C ASP A 123 23.71 32.42 47.10
N GLN A 124 24.41 32.97 46.10
CA GLN A 124 25.07 34.27 46.24
C GLN A 124 24.06 35.43 46.39
N VAL A 125 22.95 35.41 45.66
CA VAL A 125 21.86 36.36 45.78
C VAL A 125 21.28 36.33 47.22
N VAL A 126 21.03 35.12 47.75
CA VAL A 126 20.53 34.93 49.12
C VAL A 126 21.49 35.53 50.13
N ARG A 127 22.81 35.29 50.01
CA ARG A 127 23.81 35.87 50.89
C ARG A 127 23.87 37.41 50.79
N ALA A 128 23.91 37.93 49.58
CA ALA A 128 23.95 39.37 49.34
C ALA A 128 22.69 40.06 49.87
N ARG A 129 21.52 39.44 49.74
CA ARG A 129 20.26 39.92 50.31
C ARG A 129 20.31 40.00 51.84
N THR A 130 20.80 38.93 52.49
CA THR A 130 20.95 38.87 53.94
C THR A 130 21.87 39.97 54.45
N ASN A 131 23.01 40.21 53.76
CA ASN A 131 23.97 41.26 54.10
C ASN A 131 23.34 42.64 53.94
N ARG A 132 22.60 42.91 52.85
CA ARG A 132 21.90 44.17 52.63
C ARG A 132 20.85 44.39 53.71
N ASP A 133 20.07 43.39 54.12
CA ASP A 133 19.05 43.48 55.15
C ASP A 133 19.65 43.75 56.55
N LEU A 134 20.84 43.22 56.84
CA LEU A 134 21.60 43.51 58.05
C LEU A 134 22.09 44.96 58.05
N ALA A 135 22.67 45.45 56.94
CA ALA A 135 23.12 46.84 56.81
C ALA A 135 21.95 47.80 56.90
N ALA A 136 20.81 47.53 56.30
CA ALA A 136 19.59 48.34 56.36
C ALA A 136 19.08 48.45 57.80
N ARG A 137 18.97 47.35 58.53
CA ARG A 137 18.61 47.33 59.95
C ARG A 137 19.60 48.13 60.79
N THR A 138 20.89 48.12 60.46
CA THR A 138 21.90 48.87 61.16
C THR A 138 21.71 50.41 60.97
N VAL A 139 21.48 50.85 59.73
CA VAL A 139 21.18 52.25 59.40
C VAL A 139 19.92 52.69 60.10
N GLU A 140 18.84 51.91 60.10
CA GLU A 140 17.58 52.20 60.75
C GLU A 140 17.75 52.41 62.29
N ARG A 141 18.53 51.55 62.91
CA ARG A 141 18.84 51.62 64.34
C ARG A 141 19.72 52.81 64.68
N LEU A 142 20.72 53.18 63.88
CA LEU A 142 21.65 54.28 64.14
C LEU A 142 21.06 55.65 63.82
N LYS A 143 20.09 55.79 62.94
CA LYS A 143 19.46 57.00 62.50
C LYS A 143 18.89 57.84 63.68
N PRO A 144 18.06 57.30 64.60
CA PRO A 144 17.54 58.08 65.75
C PRO A 144 18.64 58.42 66.74
N LEU A 145 19.65 57.56 66.92
CA LEU A 145 20.74 57.79 67.85
C LEU A 145 21.65 58.93 67.40
N ALA A 146 21.92 59.06 66.11
CA ALA A 146 22.67 60.19 65.54
C ALA A 146 21.89 61.50 65.64
N GLY A 147 20.55 61.48 65.40
CA GLY A 147 19.67 62.66 65.54
C GLY A 147 19.58 63.19 66.95
N GLN A 148 19.78 62.36 67.95
CA GLN A 148 19.80 62.73 69.36
C GLN A 148 21.23 63.00 69.91
N SER A 149 22.27 63.02 69.03
CA SER A 149 23.69 63.23 69.35
C SER A 149 24.27 62.15 70.31
N TYR A 150 23.66 60.93 70.42
CA TYR A 150 24.20 59.83 71.21
C TYR A 150 25.38 59.12 70.54
N ILE A 151 25.52 59.29 69.19
CA ILE A 151 26.63 58.76 68.41
C ILE A 151 27.12 59.86 67.45
N PRO A 152 28.42 59.79 67.01
CA PRO A 152 28.97 60.66 65.96
C PRO A 152 28.27 60.41 64.61
N TRP A 153 27.93 61.54 63.92
CA TRP A 153 27.37 61.46 62.57
C TRP A 153 28.21 60.64 61.61
N GLN A 154 29.53 60.62 61.80
CA GLN A 154 30.44 59.76 60.98
C GLN A 154 30.07 58.27 61.05
N GLN A 155 29.62 57.74 62.20
CA GLN A 155 29.20 56.36 62.34
C GLN A 155 27.93 56.02 61.51
N TYR A 156 26.96 56.99 61.50
CA TYR A 156 25.77 56.88 60.71
C TYR A 156 26.07 56.94 59.22
N ASP A 157 26.95 57.84 58.75
CA ASP A 157 27.38 57.92 57.34
C ASP A 157 28.12 56.72 56.91
N GLN A 158 29.01 56.12 57.73
CA GLN A 158 29.66 54.85 57.46
C GLN A 158 28.63 53.69 57.25
N ALA A 159 27.58 53.67 58.12
CA ALA A 159 26.54 52.64 57.96
C ALA A 159 25.72 52.82 56.66
N ARG A 160 25.48 54.11 56.26
CA ARG A 160 24.81 54.35 54.94
C ARG A 160 25.64 53.94 53.76
N VAL A 161 26.96 54.17 53.77
CA VAL A 161 27.87 53.73 52.74
C VAL A 161 27.85 52.20 52.70
N ALA A 162 27.95 51.55 53.88
CA ALA A 162 27.88 50.09 53.94
C ALA A 162 26.58 49.50 53.41
N LEU A 163 25.43 50.19 53.63
CA LEU A 163 24.16 49.80 53.04
C LEU A 163 24.18 49.96 51.51
N HIS A 164 24.68 51.09 51.01
CA HIS A 164 24.78 51.33 49.57
C HIS A 164 25.66 50.28 48.89
N ASP A 165 26.80 49.92 49.45
CA ASP A 165 27.71 48.88 48.94
C ASP A 165 27.02 47.50 48.94
N ALA A 166 26.24 47.20 49.98
CA ALA A 166 25.46 45.98 50.06
C ALA A 166 24.31 45.92 49.01
N GLU A 167 23.69 47.08 48.72
CA GLU A 167 22.67 47.20 47.68
C GLU A 167 23.27 46.98 46.28
N VAL A 168 24.41 47.58 45.99
CA VAL A 168 25.15 47.33 44.72
C VAL A 168 25.56 45.89 44.58
N SER A 169 26.11 45.28 45.67
CA SER A 169 26.46 43.86 45.70
C SER A 169 25.28 42.93 45.42
N LEU A 170 24.10 43.23 46.00
CA LEU A 170 22.86 42.50 45.75
C LEU A 170 22.43 42.62 44.28
N SER A 171 22.48 43.84 43.73
CA SER A 171 22.16 44.06 42.31
C SER A 171 23.08 43.29 41.39
N GLN A 172 24.37 43.28 41.65
CA GLN A 172 25.37 42.52 40.88
C GLN A 172 25.12 41.01 40.97
N SER A 173 24.84 40.47 42.18
CA SER A 173 24.55 39.04 42.37
C SER A 173 23.27 38.63 41.63
N LYS A 174 22.23 39.48 41.61
CA LYS A 174 21.00 39.22 40.85
C LYS A 174 21.28 39.13 39.33
N ASN A 175 22.02 40.11 38.80
CA ASN A 175 22.37 40.10 37.39
C ASN A 175 23.20 38.84 37.00
N GLN A 176 24.08 38.41 37.91
CA GLN A 176 24.87 37.19 37.70
C GLN A 176 24.03 35.92 37.75
N SER A 177 23.04 35.82 38.66
CA SER A 177 22.09 34.71 38.74
C SER A 177 21.19 34.65 37.48
N GLU A 178 20.68 35.79 37.03
CA GLU A 178 19.88 35.88 35.82
C GLU A 178 20.68 35.46 34.57
N ALA A 179 21.93 35.93 34.46
CA ALA A 179 22.82 35.54 33.38
C ALA A 179 23.12 34.03 33.40
N ALA A 180 23.36 33.46 34.59
CA ALA A 180 23.62 32.01 34.74
C ALA A 180 22.38 31.18 34.40
N THR A 181 21.19 31.62 34.80
CA THR A 181 19.90 30.97 34.50
C THR A 181 19.59 31.01 33.00
N THR A 182 19.81 32.18 32.37
CA THR A 182 19.59 32.35 30.92
C THR A 182 20.58 31.51 30.09
N ALA A 183 21.77 31.26 30.63
CA ALA A 183 22.77 30.41 29.97
C ALA A 183 22.43 28.91 30.01
N ILE A 184 21.44 28.48 30.78
CA ILE A 184 20.92 27.11 30.78
C ILE A 184 20.24 26.87 29.43
N GLY A 185 20.83 26.05 28.58
CA GLY A 185 20.23 25.63 27.30
C GLY A 185 19.23 24.50 27.49
N ASP A 186 18.89 23.86 26.40
CA ASP A 186 18.05 22.64 26.39
C ASP A 186 18.73 21.52 25.61
N LEU A 187 18.14 20.31 25.66
CA LEU A 187 18.61 19.14 24.91
C LEU A 187 17.85 18.95 23.60
N LYS A 188 16.91 19.84 23.26
CA LYS A 188 15.95 19.60 22.18
C LYS A 188 16.61 19.38 20.83
N SER A 189 17.65 20.16 20.52
CA SER A 189 18.37 20.05 19.25
C SER A 189 19.17 18.74 19.14
N SER A 190 19.87 18.35 20.22
CA SER A 190 20.65 17.10 20.22
C SER A 190 19.77 15.87 20.24
N LEU A 191 18.62 15.89 20.92
CA LEU A 191 17.62 14.83 20.86
C LEU A 191 17.03 14.70 19.46
N ALA A 192 16.69 15.81 18.81
CA ALA A 192 16.19 15.79 17.43
C ALA A 192 17.24 15.23 16.45
N ALA A 193 18.51 15.55 16.62
CA ALA A 193 19.59 15.00 15.81
C ALA A 193 19.77 13.48 16.02
N ARG A 194 19.67 13.01 17.27
CA ARG A 194 19.67 11.57 17.59
C ARG A 194 18.49 10.87 16.94
N ASP A 195 17.28 11.40 17.03
CA ASP A 195 16.06 10.81 16.45
C ASP A 195 16.14 10.76 14.93
N ALA A 196 16.72 11.78 14.29
CA ALA A 196 17.00 11.75 12.85
C ALA A 196 18.02 10.65 12.46
N SER A 197 19.08 10.47 13.27
CA SER A 197 20.07 9.39 13.05
C SER A 197 19.46 8.00 13.28
N GLN A 198 18.54 7.87 14.26
CA GLN A 198 17.78 6.63 14.48
C GLN A 198 16.91 6.31 13.28
N ALA A 199 16.17 7.27 12.74
CA ALA A 199 15.35 7.08 11.55
C ALA A 199 16.18 6.66 10.33
N ALA A 200 17.37 7.24 10.16
CA ALA A 200 18.31 6.85 9.09
C ALA A 200 18.80 5.39 9.24
N LEU A 201 19.07 4.95 10.46
CA LEU A 201 19.43 3.56 10.75
C LEU A 201 18.27 2.61 10.45
N ASP A 202 17.05 2.97 10.83
CA ASP A 202 15.87 2.14 10.57
C ASP A 202 15.58 2.01 9.07
N HIS A 203 15.79 3.09 8.30
CA HIS A 203 15.73 3.06 6.85
C HIS A 203 16.78 2.13 6.25
N ALA A 204 18.04 2.23 6.67
CA ALA A 204 19.11 1.35 6.20
C ALA A 204 18.81 -0.14 6.51
N LYS A 205 18.30 -0.42 7.71
CA LYS A 205 17.86 -1.78 8.08
C LYS A 205 16.66 -2.26 7.24
N TYR A 206 15.75 -1.38 6.87
CA TYR A 206 14.65 -1.70 5.97
C TYR A 206 15.19 -2.10 4.60
N GLU A 207 16.08 -1.31 4.00
CA GLU A 207 16.70 -1.64 2.71
C GLU A 207 17.46 -2.97 2.75
N LEU A 208 18.21 -3.23 3.83
CA LEU A 208 18.88 -4.52 4.01
C LEU A 208 17.89 -5.69 4.05
N ARG A 209 16.75 -5.54 4.70
CA ARG A 209 15.71 -6.59 4.66
C ARG A 209 15.15 -6.81 3.26
N GLN A 210 15.07 -5.77 2.43
CA GLN A 210 14.60 -5.87 1.04
C GLN A 210 15.59 -6.59 0.10
N THR A 211 16.81 -6.87 0.55
CA THR A 211 17.75 -7.71 -0.22
C THR A 211 17.28 -9.17 -0.33
N MET A 212 16.45 -9.63 0.61
CA MET A 212 15.85 -10.97 0.60
C MET A 212 14.37 -10.86 0.28
N VAL A 213 13.97 -11.34 -0.88
CA VAL A 213 12.59 -11.26 -1.35
C VAL A 213 11.92 -12.60 -1.19
N THR A 214 10.75 -12.58 -0.56
CA THR A 214 9.93 -13.77 -0.27
C THR A 214 8.63 -13.76 -1.04
N ALA A 215 8.02 -14.93 -1.22
CA ALA A 215 6.73 -15.08 -1.90
C ALA A 215 5.61 -14.40 -1.09
N PRO A 216 4.81 -13.52 -1.72
CA PRO A 216 3.69 -12.84 -1.04
C PRO A 216 2.46 -13.75 -0.86
N ALA A 217 2.32 -14.79 -1.70
CA ALA A 217 1.23 -15.77 -1.71
C ALA A 217 1.74 -17.13 -2.17
N ASP A 218 0.93 -18.17 -1.97
CA ASP A 218 1.15 -19.49 -2.59
C ASP A 218 0.91 -19.39 -4.10
N GLY A 219 1.68 -20.15 -4.90
CA GLY A 219 1.45 -20.11 -6.34
C GLY A 219 2.61 -20.62 -7.18
N TYR A 220 2.50 -20.43 -8.50
CA TYR A 220 3.44 -20.92 -9.50
C TYR A 220 4.27 -19.79 -10.12
N VAL A 221 5.58 -19.98 -10.16
CA VAL A 221 6.52 -19.05 -10.79
C VAL A 221 6.45 -19.16 -12.32
N THR A 222 6.24 -18.02 -13.00
CA THR A 222 6.24 -17.97 -14.47
C THR A 222 7.05 -16.78 -14.98
N SER A 223 7.40 -16.81 -16.27
CA SER A 223 8.10 -15.70 -16.96
C SER A 223 9.45 -15.29 -16.33
N LEU A 224 10.14 -16.22 -15.70
CA LEU A 224 11.46 -15.98 -15.11
C LEU A 224 12.51 -15.76 -16.21
N ARG A 225 13.11 -14.55 -16.27
CA ARG A 225 14.05 -14.15 -17.32
C ARG A 225 15.43 -13.76 -16.82
N VAL A 226 15.63 -13.74 -15.50
CA VAL A 226 16.87 -13.27 -14.85
C VAL A 226 17.73 -14.45 -14.38
N LYS A 227 19.04 -14.20 -14.24
CA LYS A 227 20.02 -15.18 -13.74
C LYS A 227 20.83 -14.59 -12.61
N ALA A 228 21.34 -15.44 -11.73
CA ALA A 228 22.31 -15.04 -10.70
C ALA A 228 23.52 -14.34 -11.34
N GLY A 229 23.97 -13.25 -10.71
CA GLY A 229 25.04 -12.37 -11.20
C GLY A 229 24.54 -11.14 -11.97
N GLU A 230 23.29 -11.08 -12.38
CA GLU A 230 22.69 -9.92 -13.05
C GLU A 230 22.49 -8.76 -12.09
N VAL A 231 22.59 -7.53 -12.61
CA VAL A 231 22.33 -6.30 -11.83
C VAL A 231 20.92 -5.82 -12.12
N LEU A 232 20.13 -5.69 -11.07
CA LEU A 232 18.71 -5.31 -11.13
C LEU A 232 18.53 -3.83 -10.80
N ALA A 233 17.64 -3.17 -11.52
CA ALA A 233 17.21 -1.83 -11.19
C ALA A 233 16.02 -1.88 -10.18
N PRO A 234 15.82 -0.83 -9.38
CA PRO A 234 14.60 -0.71 -8.56
C PRO A 234 13.34 -0.78 -9.42
N SER A 235 12.30 -1.45 -8.92
CA SER A 235 11.00 -1.67 -9.61
C SER A 235 11.08 -2.53 -10.89
N GLN A 236 12.20 -3.17 -11.17
CA GLN A 236 12.31 -4.12 -12.27
C GLN A 236 11.57 -5.42 -11.92
N VAL A 237 10.60 -5.80 -12.77
CA VAL A 237 9.88 -7.07 -12.65
C VAL A 237 10.80 -8.21 -13.09
N LEU A 238 11.01 -9.19 -12.24
CA LEU A 238 11.85 -10.35 -12.48
C LEU A 238 11.06 -11.52 -13.07
N PHE A 239 9.89 -11.77 -12.49
CA PHE A 239 8.98 -12.83 -12.89
C PHE A 239 7.57 -12.55 -12.35
N THR A 240 6.63 -13.37 -12.76
CA THR A 240 5.24 -13.31 -12.30
C THR A 240 4.92 -14.55 -11.48
N LEU A 241 4.24 -14.37 -10.36
CA LEU A 241 3.66 -15.43 -9.54
C LEU A 241 2.17 -15.53 -9.88
N ILE A 242 1.70 -16.69 -10.29
CA ILE A 242 0.29 -17.00 -10.46
C ILE A 242 -0.18 -17.57 -9.14
N ALA A 243 -1.04 -16.83 -8.41
CA ALA A 243 -1.61 -17.29 -7.16
C ALA A 243 -2.52 -18.51 -7.39
N ASP A 244 -2.52 -19.47 -6.47
CA ASP A 244 -3.29 -20.70 -6.61
C ASP A 244 -4.48 -20.81 -5.64
N ASP A 245 -4.69 -19.77 -4.82
CA ASP A 245 -5.78 -19.69 -3.84
C ASP A 245 -7.15 -19.44 -4.47
N GLU A 246 -7.20 -18.60 -5.51
CA GLU A 246 -8.45 -18.25 -6.17
C GLU A 246 -8.32 -18.33 -7.70
N TRP A 247 -9.15 -19.18 -8.30
CA TRP A 247 -9.25 -19.32 -9.75
C TRP A 247 -10.58 -18.82 -10.25
N TYR A 248 -10.55 -18.21 -11.41
CA TYR A 248 -11.70 -17.62 -12.08
C TYR A 248 -11.84 -18.16 -13.51
N ALA A 249 -13.04 -18.13 -14.03
CA ALA A 249 -13.26 -18.21 -15.46
C ALA A 249 -13.87 -16.89 -15.94
N THR A 250 -13.36 -16.35 -17.03
CA THR A 250 -13.94 -15.17 -17.68
C THR A 250 -14.67 -15.64 -18.93
N ALA A 251 -16.00 -15.48 -18.94
CA ALA A 251 -16.84 -15.82 -20.08
C ALA A 251 -17.30 -14.56 -20.80
N ASN A 252 -17.13 -14.49 -22.12
CA ASN A 252 -17.61 -13.37 -22.93
C ASN A 252 -19.05 -13.64 -23.41
N ILE A 253 -20.05 -13.15 -22.68
CA ILE A 253 -21.47 -13.33 -22.95
C ILE A 253 -21.97 -12.26 -23.92
N ARG A 254 -22.81 -12.64 -24.90
CA ARG A 254 -23.43 -11.71 -25.84
C ARG A 254 -24.36 -10.73 -25.12
N GLU A 255 -24.35 -9.49 -25.53
CA GLU A 255 -25.20 -8.40 -24.98
C GLU A 255 -26.68 -8.79 -24.87
N ILE A 256 -27.21 -9.47 -25.87
CA ILE A 256 -28.61 -9.90 -25.93
C ILE A 256 -28.98 -10.92 -24.82
N ASN A 257 -28.01 -11.64 -24.30
CA ASN A 257 -28.17 -12.68 -23.26
C ASN A 257 -27.76 -12.16 -21.87
N LEU A 258 -27.26 -10.91 -21.77
CA LEU A 258 -26.74 -10.38 -20.52
C LEU A 258 -27.83 -10.16 -19.46
N SER A 259 -29.04 -9.85 -19.89
CA SER A 259 -30.21 -9.65 -19.01
C SER A 259 -30.65 -10.93 -18.28
N SER A 260 -30.28 -12.12 -18.79
CA SER A 260 -30.55 -13.41 -18.18
C SER A 260 -29.44 -13.93 -17.26
N VAL A 261 -28.39 -13.14 -17.03
CA VAL A 261 -27.28 -13.49 -16.13
C VAL A 261 -27.35 -12.63 -14.87
N GLN A 262 -27.32 -13.27 -13.71
CA GLN A 262 -27.31 -12.59 -12.42
C GLN A 262 -26.10 -13.02 -11.58
N ILE A 263 -25.67 -12.11 -10.68
CA ILE A 263 -24.62 -12.43 -9.71
C ILE A 263 -25.14 -13.55 -8.79
N GLY A 264 -24.32 -14.59 -8.61
CA GLY A 264 -24.67 -15.78 -7.84
C GLY A 264 -25.24 -16.94 -8.68
N ASP A 265 -25.53 -16.75 -9.98
CA ASP A 265 -25.97 -17.84 -10.86
C ASP A 265 -24.93 -18.96 -10.91
N CYS A 266 -25.41 -20.20 -10.93
CA CYS A 266 -24.55 -21.37 -11.03
C CYS A 266 -23.98 -21.52 -12.43
N VAL A 267 -22.71 -21.86 -12.49
CA VAL A 267 -21.96 -21.97 -13.74
C VAL A 267 -21.25 -23.31 -13.82
N THR A 268 -21.37 -23.93 -14.99
CA THR A 268 -20.55 -25.09 -15.37
C THR A 268 -19.52 -24.65 -16.39
N VAL A 269 -18.23 -24.87 -16.09
CA VAL A 269 -17.10 -24.51 -16.94
C VAL A 269 -16.41 -25.78 -17.42
N HIS A 270 -16.29 -25.95 -18.71
CA HIS A 270 -15.57 -27.05 -19.33
C HIS A 270 -14.24 -26.55 -19.90
N SER A 271 -13.13 -26.93 -19.24
CA SER A 271 -11.79 -26.64 -19.76
C SER A 271 -11.51 -27.45 -21.02
N MET A 272 -10.85 -26.84 -22.01
CA MET A 272 -10.39 -27.57 -23.18
C MET A 272 -9.27 -28.59 -22.89
N ILE A 273 -8.66 -28.54 -21.71
CA ILE A 273 -7.68 -29.52 -21.25
C ILE A 273 -8.34 -30.90 -21.06
N ASP A 274 -9.52 -30.92 -20.41
CA ASP A 274 -10.36 -32.10 -20.28
C ASP A 274 -11.84 -31.66 -20.20
N ARG A 275 -12.56 -31.92 -21.30
CA ARG A 275 -13.98 -31.56 -21.42
C ARG A 275 -14.90 -32.47 -20.59
N ASN A 276 -14.44 -33.64 -20.17
CA ASN A 276 -15.25 -34.58 -19.41
C ASN A 276 -15.28 -34.27 -17.89
N SER A 277 -14.41 -33.38 -17.46
CA SER A 277 -14.29 -32.97 -16.04
C SER A 277 -14.80 -31.54 -15.86
N PRO A 278 -16.13 -31.34 -15.63
CA PRO A 278 -16.68 -30.01 -15.47
C PRO A 278 -16.20 -29.36 -14.16
N LEU A 279 -15.83 -28.09 -14.26
CA LEU A 279 -15.54 -27.23 -13.13
C LEU A 279 -16.81 -26.50 -12.74
N ARG A 280 -17.08 -26.41 -11.45
CA ARG A 280 -18.24 -25.69 -10.92
C ARG A 280 -17.81 -24.32 -10.43
N GLY A 281 -18.73 -23.36 -10.55
CA GLY A 281 -18.51 -22.01 -10.06
C GLY A 281 -19.82 -21.23 -10.01
N HIS A 282 -19.70 -19.98 -9.62
CA HIS A 282 -20.82 -19.05 -9.61
C HIS A 282 -20.40 -17.71 -10.20
N VAL A 283 -21.37 -16.98 -10.75
CA VAL A 283 -21.14 -15.63 -11.28
C VAL A 283 -20.77 -14.72 -10.13
N GLU A 284 -19.56 -14.18 -10.15
CA GLU A 284 -19.07 -13.21 -9.17
C GLU A 284 -19.38 -11.77 -9.59
N SER A 285 -19.14 -11.46 -10.85
CA SER A 285 -19.38 -10.11 -11.37
C SER A 285 -19.60 -10.09 -12.88
N ILE A 286 -20.24 -9.03 -13.34
CA ILE A 286 -20.52 -8.77 -14.76
C ILE A 286 -19.81 -7.47 -15.13
N GLY A 287 -19.03 -7.47 -16.20
CA GLY A 287 -18.29 -6.32 -16.66
C GLY A 287 -19.19 -5.16 -17.10
N TRP A 288 -18.92 -3.96 -16.60
CA TRP A 288 -19.71 -2.75 -16.89
C TRP A 288 -19.40 -2.09 -18.22
N GLY A 289 -18.31 -2.50 -18.89
CA GLY A 289 -17.91 -1.88 -20.15
C GLY A 289 -16.89 -2.69 -20.91
N VAL A 290 -16.93 -2.55 -22.23
CA VAL A 290 -15.95 -3.14 -23.14
C VAL A 290 -15.48 -2.09 -24.12
N LEU A 291 -14.23 -2.19 -24.54
CA LEU A 291 -13.68 -1.39 -25.62
C LEU A 291 -13.77 -2.23 -26.90
N SER A 292 -14.43 -1.71 -27.94
CA SER A 292 -14.34 -2.35 -29.28
C SER A 292 -12.95 -2.12 -29.87
N VAL A 293 -12.49 -3.06 -30.70
CA VAL A 293 -11.19 -2.99 -31.35
C VAL A 293 -11.04 -1.71 -32.18
N ASP A 294 -12.14 -1.21 -32.74
CA ASP A 294 -12.17 -0.01 -33.57
C ASP A 294 -11.96 1.29 -32.75
N SER A 295 -12.16 1.24 -31.42
CA SER A 295 -11.94 2.38 -30.52
C SER A 295 -10.61 2.36 -29.77
N ALA A 296 -9.81 1.32 -29.96
CA ALA A 296 -8.51 1.15 -29.30
C ALA A 296 -7.40 1.99 -29.98
N GLY A 297 -7.40 3.26 -29.81
CA GLY A 297 -6.37 4.16 -30.37
C GLY A 297 -6.77 5.63 -30.42
N ILE A 298 -7.96 5.96 -29.98
CA ILE A 298 -8.50 7.30 -30.09
C ILE A 298 -8.42 8.05 -28.76
N ALA A 299 -7.78 9.23 -28.78
CA ALA A 299 -7.69 10.10 -27.61
C ALA A 299 -9.10 10.48 -27.11
N ARG A 300 -9.36 10.30 -25.83
CA ARG A 300 -10.67 10.39 -25.13
C ARG A 300 -11.26 11.80 -25.02
N SER A 301 -10.90 12.76 -25.87
CA SER A 301 -11.27 14.16 -25.68
C SER A 301 -12.43 14.67 -26.54
N LEU A 302 -12.96 13.88 -27.49
CA LEU A 302 -14.12 14.26 -28.29
C LEU A 302 -15.08 13.08 -28.46
N PRO A 303 -16.41 13.32 -28.48
CA PRO A 303 -17.39 12.28 -28.77
C PRO A 303 -17.23 11.81 -30.21
N ILE A 304 -16.87 10.53 -30.40
CA ILE A 304 -16.78 9.92 -31.71
C ILE A 304 -18.13 9.34 -32.05
N VAL A 305 -18.73 9.83 -33.10
CA VAL A 305 -19.92 9.25 -33.70
C VAL A 305 -19.45 8.29 -34.80
N PRO A 306 -19.58 6.95 -34.61
CA PRO A 306 -19.23 6.01 -35.66
C PRO A 306 -20.12 6.23 -36.87
N ARG A 307 -19.52 6.35 -38.06
CA ARG A 307 -20.25 6.23 -39.31
C ARG A 307 -20.64 4.78 -39.49
N GLN A 308 -21.87 4.44 -39.17
CA GLN A 308 -22.42 3.12 -39.44
C GLN A 308 -22.79 3.04 -40.91
N MET A 309 -22.05 2.24 -41.66
CA MET A 309 -22.44 1.76 -42.98
C MET A 309 -22.93 0.30 -42.95
N ASP A 310 -22.93 -0.33 -41.77
CA ASP A 310 -23.24 -1.74 -41.64
C ASP A 310 -24.73 -1.92 -41.34
N TRP A 311 -25.41 -2.60 -42.24
CA TRP A 311 -26.81 -3.01 -42.11
C TRP A 311 -26.99 -4.17 -41.09
N VAL A 312 -25.92 -4.80 -40.64
CA VAL A 312 -25.91 -5.86 -39.61
C VAL A 312 -25.22 -5.36 -38.35
N HIS A 313 -25.98 -5.26 -37.26
CA HIS A 313 -25.44 -4.96 -35.94
C HIS A 313 -24.96 -6.25 -35.31
N VAL A 314 -23.66 -6.38 -35.08
CA VAL A 314 -23.08 -7.50 -34.31
C VAL A 314 -23.14 -7.14 -32.82
N ALA A 315 -23.87 -7.93 -32.03
CA ALA A 315 -23.96 -7.72 -30.59
C ALA A 315 -22.57 -7.77 -29.93
N GLN A 316 -22.28 -6.82 -29.07
CA GLN A 316 -21.04 -6.79 -28.27
C GLN A 316 -21.04 -7.97 -27.27
N ARG A 317 -19.85 -8.32 -26.78
CA ARG A 317 -19.69 -9.32 -25.73
C ARG A 317 -19.15 -8.67 -24.47
N PHE A 318 -19.75 -8.99 -23.35
CA PHE A 318 -19.35 -8.48 -22.04
C PHE A 318 -18.71 -9.59 -21.25
N PRO A 319 -17.58 -9.32 -20.56
CA PRO A 319 -16.91 -10.30 -19.72
C PRO A 319 -17.72 -10.53 -18.44
N VAL A 320 -18.03 -11.77 -18.15
CA VAL A 320 -18.63 -12.24 -16.91
C VAL A 320 -17.57 -13.03 -16.16
N ARG A 321 -17.23 -12.58 -14.94
CA ARG A 321 -16.27 -13.25 -14.06
C ARG A 321 -17.00 -14.28 -13.22
N ILE A 322 -16.45 -15.48 -13.21
CA ILE A 322 -17.01 -16.65 -12.54
C ILE A 322 -15.97 -17.15 -11.57
N LYS A 323 -16.28 -17.16 -10.28
CA LYS A 323 -15.42 -17.75 -9.26
C LYS A 323 -15.57 -19.27 -9.30
N LEU A 324 -14.46 -19.98 -9.51
CA LEU A 324 -14.43 -21.44 -9.55
C LEU A 324 -14.37 -21.98 -8.11
N GLU A 325 -15.19 -22.99 -7.86
CA GLU A 325 -15.14 -23.77 -6.64
C GLU A 325 -14.04 -24.84 -6.79
N ARG A 326 -13.59 -25.42 -5.67
CA ARG A 326 -12.53 -26.42 -5.58
C ARG A 326 -12.32 -27.23 -6.87
N ALA A 327 -11.39 -26.78 -7.68
CA ALA A 327 -11.10 -27.39 -8.97
C ALA A 327 -9.83 -28.26 -8.91
N ASN A 328 -9.77 -29.28 -9.77
CA ASN A 328 -8.55 -30.06 -9.91
C ASN A 328 -7.42 -29.18 -10.47
N PRO A 329 -6.28 -29.03 -9.76
CA PRO A 329 -5.17 -28.18 -10.19
C PRO A 329 -4.62 -28.50 -11.58
N LEU A 330 -4.80 -29.74 -12.07
CA LEU A 330 -4.36 -30.16 -13.40
C LEU A 330 -5.16 -29.50 -14.52
N LEU A 331 -6.39 -29.06 -14.25
CA LEU A 331 -7.28 -28.40 -15.22
C LEU A 331 -7.12 -26.87 -15.20
N LEU A 332 -6.43 -26.34 -14.19
CA LEU A 332 -6.25 -24.93 -13.98
C LEU A 332 -4.94 -24.47 -14.62
N ARG A 333 -5.05 -23.76 -15.73
CA ARG A 333 -3.93 -23.09 -16.39
C ARG A 333 -4.37 -21.72 -16.82
N LEU A 334 -3.62 -20.73 -16.42
CA LEU A 334 -3.86 -19.35 -16.82
C LEU A 334 -3.91 -19.24 -18.34
N GLY A 335 -4.99 -18.64 -18.88
CA GLY A 335 -5.21 -18.49 -20.31
C GLY A 335 -5.75 -19.74 -21.01
N ALA A 336 -6.04 -20.83 -20.28
CA ALA A 336 -6.68 -22.00 -20.88
C ALA A 336 -8.08 -21.66 -21.39
N THR A 337 -8.39 -22.06 -22.62
CA THR A 337 -9.73 -21.85 -23.20
C THR A 337 -10.77 -22.71 -22.48
N ALA A 338 -11.94 -22.16 -22.24
CA ALA A 338 -13.05 -22.84 -21.61
C ALA A 338 -14.39 -22.52 -22.29
N THR A 339 -15.28 -23.49 -22.29
CA THR A 339 -16.69 -23.29 -22.61
C THR A 339 -17.46 -23.13 -21.31
N VAL A 340 -18.32 -22.15 -21.27
CA VAL A 340 -19.08 -21.77 -20.07
C VAL A 340 -20.57 -21.86 -20.32
N GLU A 341 -21.28 -22.54 -19.43
CA GLU A 341 -22.75 -22.62 -19.41
C GLU A 341 -23.25 -22.05 -18.10
N ILE A 342 -24.11 -21.00 -18.17
CA ILE A 342 -24.70 -20.32 -17.01
C ILE A 342 -26.12 -20.82 -16.85
N ARG A 343 -26.53 -21.19 -15.63
CA ARG A 343 -27.88 -21.64 -15.29
C ARG A 343 -28.53 -20.59 -14.39
N HIS A 344 -29.42 -19.82 -14.99
CA HIS A 344 -30.17 -18.80 -14.27
C HIS A 344 -31.20 -19.41 -13.33
N GLY A 345 -31.27 -18.94 -12.07
CA GLY A 345 -32.29 -19.32 -11.10
C GLY A 345 -32.22 -20.74 -10.54
N ALA A 346 -31.20 -21.53 -10.89
CA ALA A 346 -30.97 -22.84 -10.30
C ALA A 346 -30.10 -22.72 -9.05
N ALA A 347 -30.54 -23.32 -7.93
CA ALA A 347 -29.63 -23.54 -6.81
C ALA A 347 -28.46 -24.42 -7.27
N CYS A 348 -27.22 -24.05 -6.94
CA CYS A 348 -26.05 -24.85 -7.28
C CYS A 348 -26.15 -26.20 -6.55
N PRO A 349 -26.12 -27.35 -7.28
CA PRO A 349 -26.24 -28.68 -6.69
C PRO A 349 -24.99 -29.05 -5.89
#